data_533ee8e3401a8dc830f3d0fb3142843f
#
_entry.id   533ee8e3401a8dc830f3d0fb3142843f
#
_cell.length_a   1.000
_cell.length_b   1.000
_cell.length_c   1.000
_cell.angle_alpha   90.00
_cell.angle_beta   90.00
_cell.angle_gamma   90.00
#
_symmetry.space_group_name_H-M   'P 1'
#
loop_
_entity.id
_entity.type
_entity.pdbx_description
1 polymer ?
#
loop_
_entity_poly.entity_id
_entity_poly.type
_entity_poly.pdbx_seq_one_letter_code
_entity_poly.pdbx_strand_id
1 'polypeptide(L)'
;MKKSNPKTVTSAKKYPVPPEKETQIVQLLLKCGLFLQREMNQVCQRFGLKQQQFSVLNEIVWHGPINQKELGEMLLFEKSNVSKIVSILLEKNLINSAVAPGDRRMTLLFETPEGFAVWKDCMQAFHKSSTEIMFLLSEDEEAKAIRFLKKLQKAFKNK
;
A
#
# COMPACT_ATOMS: atom_id res chain seq x y z
N MET A 1 -22.10 36.82 44.62
CA MET A 1 -21.51 35.67 43.90
C MET A 1 -22.46 35.26 42.78
N LYS A 2 -22.16 35.62 41.54
CA LYS A 2 -22.95 35.24 40.37
C LYS A 2 -22.34 33.96 39.79
N LYS A 3 -23.09 32.84 39.79
CA LYS A 3 -22.72 31.58 39.17
C LYS A 3 -22.85 31.72 37.65
N SER A 4 -21.75 31.61 36.94
CA SER A 4 -21.70 31.54 35.47
C SER A 4 -22.15 30.13 35.04
N ASN A 5 -23.20 30.10 34.25
CA ASN A 5 -23.75 28.90 33.62
C ASN A 5 -22.82 28.48 32.47
N PRO A 6 -22.41 27.22 32.34
CA PRO A 6 -21.64 26.77 31.21
C PRO A 6 -22.54 26.72 29.96
N LYS A 7 -22.14 27.46 28.93
CA LYS A 7 -22.78 27.43 27.61
C LYS A 7 -22.69 26.02 27.01
N THR A 8 -23.81 25.37 26.90
CA THR A 8 -23.97 24.10 26.17
C THR A 8 -23.66 24.36 24.69
N VAL A 9 -22.52 23.87 24.21
CA VAL A 9 -22.16 23.89 22.79
C VAL A 9 -22.88 22.72 22.12
N THR A 10 -24.13 22.92 21.78
CA THR A 10 -24.89 22.04 20.90
C THR A 10 -24.84 22.65 19.49
N SER A 11 -23.73 22.43 18.80
CA SER A 11 -23.66 22.64 17.35
C SER A 11 -23.56 21.28 16.67
N ALA A 12 -24.69 20.61 16.52
CA ALA A 12 -24.84 19.58 15.51
C ALA A 12 -24.63 20.26 14.14
N LYS A 13 -23.45 20.14 13.55
CA LYS A 13 -23.21 20.56 12.17
C LYS A 13 -24.14 19.76 11.28
N LYS A 14 -25.26 20.38 10.90
CA LYS A 14 -26.22 19.83 9.95
C LYS A 14 -25.54 19.85 8.58
N TYR A 15 -24.99 18.71 8.13
CA TYR A 15 -24.57 18.55 6.75
C TYR A 15 -25.84 18.53 5.89
N PRO A 16 -26.02 19.48 4.96
CA PRO A 16 -27.33 19.70 4.33
C PRO A 16 -27.72 18.66 3.29
N VAL A 17 -26.80 17.79 2.85
CA VAL A 17 -27.08 16.74 1.85
C VAL A 17 -26.21 15.52 2.16
N PRO A 18 -26.78 14.29 2.15
CA PRO A 18 -25.93 13.09 2.18
C PRO A 18 -25.04 13.08 0.92
N PRO A 19 -23.76 12.69 1.04
CA PRO A 19 -22.88 12.64 -0.11
C PRO A 19 -23.43 11.71 -1.18
N GLU A 20 -23.29 12.10 -2.44
CA GLU A 20 -23.63 11.24 -3.58
C GLU A 20 -22.92 9.88 -3.45
N LYS A 21 -23.51 8.82 -4.02
CA LYS A 21 -22.98 7.43 -3.89
C LYS A 21 -21.52 7.35 -4.33
N GLU A 22 -21.16 8.07 -5.39
CA GLU A 22 -19.79 8.16 -5.90
C GLU A 22 -18.81 8.75 -4.86
N THR A 23 -19.22 9.81 -4.20
CA THR A 23 -18.44 10.45 -3.13
C THR A 23 -18.31 9.51 -1.93
N GLN A 24 -19.38 8.78 -1.57
CA GLN A 24 -19.32 7.78 -0.50
C GLN A 24 -18.32 6.66 -0.82
N ILE A 25 -18.35 6.14 -2.05
CA ILE A 25 -17.39 5.10 -2.49
C ILE A 25 -15.95 5.59 -2.35
N VAL A 26 -15.65 6.79 -2.86
CA VAL A 26 -14.30 7.38 -2.77
C VAL A 26 -13.87 7.56 -1.32
N GLN A 27 -14.73 8.10 -0.46
CA GLN A 27 -14.43 8.28 0.96
C GLN A 27 -14.18 6.95 1.68
N LEU A 28 -14.95 5.91 1.39
CA LEU A 28 -14.78 4.59 1.98
C LEU A 28 -13.48 3.95 1.51
N LEU A 29 -13.15 4.04 0.21
CA LEU A 29 -11.88 3.54 -0.33
C LEU A 29 -10.68 4.23 0.33
N LEU A 30 -10.73 5.56 0.49
CA LEU A 30 -9.67 6.30 1.18
C LEU A 30 -9.51 5.86 2.63
N LYS A 31 -10.61 5.71 3.37
CA LYS A 31 -10.57 5.24 4.77
C LYS A 31 -10.04 3.82 4.88
N CYS A 32 -10.53 2.90 4.04
CA CYS A 32 -10.03 1.53 4.00
C CYS A 32 -8.54 1.48 3.64
N GLY A 33 -8.12 2.30 2.65
CA GLY A 33 -6.73 2.39 2.25
C GLY A 33 -5.82 2.86 3.38
N LEU A 34 -6.20 3.91 4.12
CA LEU A 34 -5.45 4.39 5.29
C LEU A 34 -5.38 3.34 6.40
N PHE A 35 -6.47 2.62 6.65
CA PHE A 35 -6.48 1.55 7.63
C PHE A 35 -5.53 0.41 7.23
N LEU A 36 -5.64 -0.08 5.99
CA LEU A 36 -4.78 -1.15 5.48
C LEU A 36 -3.29 -0.75 5.45
N GLN A 37 -2.99 0.51 5.10
CA GLN A 37 -1.62 1.03 5.16
C GLN A 37 -1.06 1.03 6.58
N ARG A 38 -1.88 1.42 7.56
CA ARG A 38 -1.49 1.41 8.98
C ARG A 38 -1.21 -0.01 9.45
N GLU A 39 -2.10 -0.96 9.19
CA GLU A 39 -1.94 -2.36 9.56
C GLU A 39 -0.70 -2.98 8.91
N MET A 40 -0.53 -2.77 7.60
CA MET A 40 0.65 -3.24 6.89
C MET A 40 1.94 -2.63 7.47
N ASN A 41 1.93 -1.33 7.82
CA ASN A 41 3.10 -0.70 8.42
C ASN A 41 3.45 -1.33 9.78
N GLN A 42 2.47 -1.66 10.61
CA GLN A 42 2.71 -2.35 11.89
C GLN A 42 3.30 -3.76 11.68
N VAL A 43 2.81 -4.48 10.68
CA VAL A 43 3.39 -5.78 10.31
C VAL A 43 4.84 -5.62 9.85
N CYS A 44 5.09 -4.73 8.87
CA CYS A 44 6.42 -4.52 8.29
C CYS A 44 7.47 -4.09 9.34
N GLN A 45 7.08 -3.27 10.33
CA GLN A 45 7.98 -2.81 11.39
C GLN A 45 8.57 -3.97 12.20
N ARG A 46 7.85 -5.08 12.37
CA ARG A 46 8.34 -6.29 13.07
C ARG A 46 9.52 -6.92 12.34
N PHE A 47 9.63 -6.67 11.04
CA PHE A 47 10.70 -7.17 10.16
C PHE A 47 11.69 -6.06 9.74
N GLY A 48 11.70 -4.94 10.46
CA GLY A 48 12.61 -3.83 10.23
C GLY A 48 12.36 -3.03 8.95
N LEU A 49 11.15 -3.12 8.38
CA LEU A 49 10.74 -2.40 7.16
C LEU A 49 9.64 -1.37 7.44
N LYS A 50 9.59 -0.34 6.60
CA LYS A 50 8.43 0.52 6.44
C LYS A 50 7.51 -0.06 5.37
N GLN A 51 6.22 0.25 5.42
CA GLN A 51 5.24 -0.23 4.44
C GLN A 51 5.66 0.07 2.99
N GLN A 52 6.17 1.27 2.69
CA GLN A 52 6.64 1.60 1.34
C GLN A 52 7.86 0.78 0.90
N GLN A 53 8.78 0.45 1.82
CA GLN A 53 9.92 -0.43 1.52
C GLN A 53 9.44 -1.84 1.20
N PHE A 54 8.49 -2.33 1.97
CA PHE A 54 7.86 -3.62 1.68
C PHE A 54 7.13 -3.61 0.34
N SER A 55 6.40 -2.54 -0.02
CA SER A 55 5.74 -2.43 -1.33
C SER A 55 6.73 -2.54 -2.49
N VAL A 56 7.88 -1.87 -2.40
CA VAL A 56 8.93 -1.98 -3.43
C VAL A 56 9.52 -3.40 -3.47
N LEU A 57 9.82 -4.00 -2.31
CA LEU A 57 10.32 -5.38 -2.23
C LEU A 57 9.30 -6.36 -2.82
N ASN A 58 8.00 -6.17 -2.55
CA ASN A 58 6.92 -6.99 -3.09
C ASN A 58 6.89 -6.97 -4.61
N GLU A 59 6.97 -5.79 -5.24
CA GLU A 59 7.00 -5.71 -6.70
C GLU A 59 8.25 -6.36 -7.30
N ILE A 60 9.41 -6.24 -6.62
CA ILE A 60 10.65 -6.90 -7.05
C ILE A 60 10.52 -8.42 -6.97
N VAL A 61 9.96 -8.97 -5.89
CA VAL A 61 9.75 -10.42 -5.75
C VAL A 61 8.78 -10.97 -6.79
N TRP A 62 7.72 -10.22 -7.13
CA TRP A 62 6.72 -10.70 -8.10
C TRP A 62 7.09 -10.48 -9.56
N HIS A 63 7.89 -9.46 -9.87
CA HIS A 63 8.12 -8.99 -11.23
C HIS A 63 9.61 -8.87 -11.59
N GLY A 64 10.51 -9.18 -10.65
CA GLY A 64 11.94 -9.12 -10.91
C GLY A 64 12.44 -10.12 -11.97
N PRO A 65 13.48 -9.77 -12.73
CA PRO A 65 14.25 -8.53 -12.67
C PRO A 65 13.50 -7.31 -13.23
N ILE A 66 13.47 -6.19 -12.48
CA ILE A 66 12.69 -4.98 -12.80
C ILE A 66 13.54 -3.71 -12.60
N ASN A 67 13.30 -2.65 -13.37
CA ASN A 67 14.00 -1.39 -13.20
C ASN A 67 13.22 -0.38 -12.33
N GLN A 68 13.92 0.67 -11.87
CA GLN A 68 13.31 1.68 -10.98
C GLN A 68 12.16 2.48 -11.65
N LYS A 69 12.17 2.64 -12.97
CA LYS A 69 11.12 3.34 -13.70
C LYS A 69 9.83 2.54 -13.66
N GLU A 70 9.90 1.25 -13.98
CA GLU A 70 8.78 0.32 -13.91
C GLU A 70 8.20 0.24 -12.49
N LEU A 71 9.04 0.16 -11.46
CA LEU A 71 8.60 0.23 -10.06
C LEU A 71 7.81 1.50 -9.74
N GLY A 72 8.29 2.66 -10.21
CA GLY A 72 7.60 3.93 -10.02
C GLY A 72 6.21 3.96 -10.67
N GLU A 73 6.12 3.45 -11.90
CA GLU A 73 4.85 3.36 -12.64
C GLU A 73 3.86 2.39 -11.98
N MET A 74 4.34 1.24 -11.48
CA MET A 74 3.48 0.25 -10.82
C MET A 74 2.95 0.73 -9.47
N LEU A 75 3.79 1.40 -8.68
CA LEU A 75 3.46 1.86 -7.33
C LEU A 75 2.91 3.28 -7.28
N LEU A 76 2.92 3.99 -8.42
CA LEU A 76 2.59 5.43 -8.51
C LEU A 76 3.48 6.26 -7.56
N PHE A 77 4.76 5.89 -7.46
CA PHE A 77 5.74 6.59 -6.63
C PHE A 77 6.57 7.54 -7.48
N GLU A 78 6.88 8.69 -6.91
CA GLU A 78 7.86 9.62 -7.48
C GLU A 78 9.24 8.95 -7.60
N LYS A 79 9.95 9.25 -8.71
CA LYS A 79 11.28 8.69 -9.00
C LYS A 79 12.27 8.83 -7.83
N SER A 80 12.27 10.00 -7.18
CA SER A 80 13.12 10.28 -6.02
C SER A 80 12.81 9.37 -4.82
N ASN A 81 11.54 9.05 -4.61
CA ASN A 81 11.11 8.16 -3.54
C ASN A 81 11.53 6.71 -3.85
N VAL A 82 11.33 6.25 -5.09
CA VAL A 82 11.77 4.91 -5.53
C VAL A 82 13.28 4.75 -5.32
N SER A 83 14.10 5.70 -5.80
CA SER A 83 15.56 5.64 -5.65
C SER A 83 16.00 5.57 -4.18
N LYS A 84 15.38 6.36 -3.31
CA LYS A 84 15.68 6.33 -1.87
C LYS A 84 15.33 4.97 -1.25
N ILE A 85 14.18 4.40 -1.60
CA ILE A 85 13.75 3.10 -1.07
C ILE A 85 14.66 1.99 -1.57
N VAL A 86 15.01 2.01 -2.87
CA VAL A 86 15.94 1.03 -3.47
C VAL A 86 17.29 1.07 -2.78
N SER A 87 17.86 2.27 -2.52
CA SER A 87 19.13 2.39 -1.78
C SER A 87 19.05 1.73 -0.40
N ILE A 88 17.95 1.97 0.35
CA ILE A 88 17.77 1.36 1.67
C ILE A 88 17.64 -0.17 1.59
N LEU A 89 16.96 -0.70 0.58
CA LEU A 89 16.82 -2.16 0.42
C LEU A 89 18.14 -2.82 0.01
N LEU A 90 18.97 -2.14 -0.80
CA LEU A 90 20.35 -2.57 -1.13
C LEU A 90 21.24 -2.58 0.12
N GLU A 91 21.22 -1.49 0.90
CA GLU A 91 21.97 -1.38 2.16
C GLU A 91 21.59 -2.47 3.18
N LYS A 92 20.32 -2.88 3.16
CA LYS A 92 19.80 -3.97 4.01
C LYS A 92 20.06 -5.37 3.42
N ASN A 93 20.71 -5.45 2.27
CA ASN A 93 20.96 -6.73 1.55
C ASN A 93 19.67 -7.52 1.23
N LEU A 94 18.53 -6.83 1.06
CA LEU A 94 17.27 -7.48 0.71
C LEU A 94 17.04 -7.60 -0.79
N ILE A 95 17.74 -6.77 -1.57
CA ILE A 95 17.75 -6.81 -3.03
C ILE A 95 19.17 -6.67 -3.56
N ASN A 96 19.38 -7.12 -4.78
CA ASN A 96 20.58 -6.92 -5.57
C ASN A 96 20.27 -6.12 -6.83
N SER A 97 21.32 -5.67 -7.51
CA SER A 97 21.21 -4.98 -8.79
C SER A 97 22.25 -5.50 -9.78
N ALA A 98 21.88 -5.55 -11.06
CA ALA A 98 22.78 -5.87 -12.16
C ALA A 98 22.49 -4.98 -13.36
N VAL A 99 23.51 -4.76 -14.20
CA VAL A 99 23.33 -4.08 -15.48
C VAL A 99 22.52 -4.98 -16.42
N ALA A 100 21.55 -4.40 -17.09
CA ALA A 100 20.70 -5.15 -18.02
C ALA A 100 21.50 -5.69 -19.22
N PRO A 101 21.28 -6.93 -19.65
CA PRO A 101 21.85 -7.44 -20.88
C PRO A 101 21.44 -6.56 -22.07
N GLY A 102 22.41 -6.04 -22.80
CA GLY A 102 22.16 -5.22 -24.00
C GLY A 102 21.95 -3.72 -23.77
N ASP A 103 21.74 -3.27 -22.54
CA ASP A 103 21.67 -1.83 -22.22
C ASP A 103 22.44 -1.48 -20.94
N ARG A 104 23.67 -0.95 -21.10
CA ARG A 104 24.52 -0.55 -19.99
C ARG A 104 23.98 0.61 -19.14
N ARG A 105 22.94 1.30 -19.61
CA ARG A 105 22.32 2.42 -18.89
C ARG A 105 21.19 1.96 -17.97
N MET A 106 20.72 0.73 -18.19
CA MET A 106 19.62 0.16 -17.41
C MET A 106 20.13 -0.76 -16.30
N THR A 107 19.69 -0.52 -15.08
CA THR A 107 19.95 -1.37 -13.93
C THR A 107 18.69 -2.13 -13.57
N LEU A 108 18.78 -3.43 -13.46
CA LEU A 108 17.73 -4.34 -13.03
C LEU A 108 17.93 -4.68 -11.55
N LEU A 109 16.82 -4.77 -10.83
CA LEU A 109 16.74 -5.11 -9.43
C LEU A 109 16.09 -6.48 -9.28
N PHE A 110 16.59 -7.26 -8.35
CA PHE A 110 16.06 -8.58 -8.01
C PHE A 110 16.28 -8.87 -6.52
N GLU A 111 15.47 -9.74 -5.97
CA GLU A 111 15.53 -10.10 -4.56
C GLU A 111 16.78 -10.93 -4.24
N THR A 112 17.23 -10.84 -2.99
CA THR A 112 18.18 -11.79 -2.41
C THR A 112 17.42 -12.93 -1.73
N PRO A 113 18.09 -14.06 -1.39
CA PRO A 113 17.48 -15.11 -0.55
C PRO A 113 16.96 -14.56 0.78
N GLU A 114 17.67 -13.59 1.40
CA GLU A 114 17.27 -12.93 2.63
C GLU A 114 16.06 -12.01 2.39
N GLY A 115 16.06 -11.25 1.30
CA GLY A 115 14.92 -10.42 0.90
C GLY A 115 13.66 -11.24 0.66
N PHE A 116 13.78 -12.39 -0.01
CA PHE A 116 12.67 -13.31 -0.21
C PHE A 116 12.15 -13.89 1.12
N ALA A 117 13.04 -14.25 2.05
CA ALA A 117 12.64 -14.73 3.37
C ALA A 117 11.86 -13.67 4.16
N VAL A 118 12.38 -12.44 4.23
CA VAL A 118 11.71 -11.32 4.89
C VAL A 118 10.36 -11.01 4.23
N TRP A 119 10.30 -10.99 2.90
CA TRP A 119 9.05 -10.82 2.16
C TRP A 119 8.01 -11.88 2.52
N LYS A 120 8.41 -13.16 2.51
CA LYS A 120 7.56 -14.29 2.85
C LYS A 120 6.98 -14.18 4.26
N ASP A 121 7.82 -13.86 5.24
CA ASP A 121 7.41 -13.72 6.63
C ASP A 121 6.45 -12.55 6.83
N CYS A 122 6.71 -11.40 6.17
CA CYS A 122 5.79 -10.27 6.13
C CYS A 122 4.44 -10.66 5.52
N MET A 123 4.45 -11.38 4.39
CA MET A 123 3.22 -11.80 3.72
C MET A 123 2.40 -12.77 4.59
N GLN A 124 3.05 -13.71 5.26
CA GLN A 124 2.37 -14.63 6.18
C GLN A 124 1.74 -13.90 7.37
N ALA A 125 2.48 -12.97 7.98
CA ALA A 125 1.98 -12.17 9.08
C ALA A 125 0.81 -11.27 8.65
N PHE A 126 0.90 -10.65 7.48
CA PHE A 126 -0.18 -9.85 6.91
C PHE A 126 -1.41 -10.69 6.56
N HIS A 127 -1.20 -11.85 5.95
CA HIS A 127 -2.31 -12.76 5.63
C HIS A 127 -3.06 -13.18 6.89
N LYS A 128 -2.36 -13.53 7.96
CA LYS A 128 -2.98 -13.87 9.24
C LYS A 128 -3.82 -12.71 9.81
N SER A 129 -3.33 -11.48 9.73
CA SER A 129 -4.04 -10.28 10.21
C SER A 129 -5.22 -9.91 9.30
N SER A 130 -5.10 -10.05 7.98
CA SER A 130 -6.14 -9.68 7.02
C SER A 130 -7.24 -10.72 6.88
N THR A 131 -6.93 -11.99 7.14
CA THR A 131 -7.92 -13.09 7.05
C THR A 131 -9.09 -12.85 7.98
N GLU A 132 -8.85 -12.35 9.20
CA GLU A 132 -9.92 -12.04 10.15
C GLU A 132 -10.92 -11.01 9.61
N ILE A 133 -10.45 -10.06 8.79
CA ILE A 133 -11.30 -9.03 8.18
C ILE A 133 -12.05 -9.60 6.96
N MET A 134 -11.38 -10.44 6.17
CA MET A 134 -11.97 -11.02 4.96
C MET A 134 -13.02 -12.10 5.24
N PHE A 135 -12.98 -12.76 6.41
CA PHE A 135 -14.06 -13.68 6.84
C PHE A 135 -15.44 -13.02 6.97
N LEU A 136 -15.50 -11.69 6.92
CA LEU A 136 -16.76 -10.96 6.89
C LEU A 136 -17.47 -10.99 5.53
N LEU A 137 -16.78 -11.41 4.47
CA LEU A 137 -17.29 -11.43 3.10
C LEU A 137 -17.67 -12.86 2.70
N SER A 138 -18.81 -12.99 2.04
CA SER A 138 -19.15 -14.20 1.31
C SER A 138 -18.32 -14.31 0.02
N GLU A 139 -18.18 -15.51 -0.55
CA GLU A 139 -17.45 -15.75 -1.81
C GLU A 139 -17.94 -14.84 -2.97
N ASP A 140 -19.26 -14.59 -3.05
CA ASP A 140 -19.83 -13.71 -4.06
C ASP A 140 -19.43 -12.23 -3.84
N GLU A 141 -19.37 -11.78 -2.60
CA GLU A 141 -18.92 -10.42 -2.24
C GLU A 141 -17.42 -10.24 -2.51
N GLU A 142 -16.60 -11.24 -2.20
CA GLU A 142 -15.17 -11.23 -2.54
C GLU A 142 -14.96 -11.11 -4.05
N ALA A 143 -15.64 -11.94 -4.85
CA ALA A 143 -15.55 -11.90 -6.30
C ALA A 143 -15.97 -10.55 -6.89
N LYS A 144 -17.04 -9.94 -6.36
CA LYS A 144 -17.53 -8.61 -6.75
C LYS A 144 -16.53 -7.52 -6.37
N ALA A 145 -16.00 -7.56 -5.15
CA ALA A 145 -14.99 -6.61 -4.66
C ALA A 145 -13.71 -6.66 -5.50
N ILE A 146 -13.18 -7.84 -5.78
CA ILE A 146 -11.99 -8.03 -6.62
C ILE A 146 -12.23 -7.45 -8.01
N ARG A 147 -13.37 -7.73 -8.64
CA ARG A 147 -13.73 -7.22 -9.98
C ARG A 147 -13.80 -5.70 -9.99
N PHE A 148 -14.44 -5.11 -8.98
CA PHE A 148 -14.56 -3.68 -8.83
C PHE A 148 -13.19 -3.00 -8.64
N LEU A 149 -12.35 -3.50 -7.73
CA LEU A 149 -11.02 -2.96 -7.47
C LEU A 149 -10.10 -3.06 -8.70
N LYS A 150 -10.13 -4.18 -9.43
CA LYS A 150 -9.39 -4.32 -10.70
C LYS A 150 -9.84 -3.30 -11.75
N LYS A 151 -11.14 -3.02 -11.86
CA LYS A 151 -11.68 -2.00 -12.78
C LYS A 151 -11.18 -0.60 -12.40
N LEU A 152 -11.18 -0.26 -11.11
CA LEU A 152 -10.64 1.02 -10.62
C LEU A 152 -9.14 1.14 -10.90
N GLN A 153 -8.36 0.12 -10.58
CA GLN A 153 -6.91 0.10 -10.81
C GLN A 153 -6.57 0.35 -12.29
N LYS A 154 -7.33 -0.28 -13.22
CA LYS A 154 -7.15 -0.04 -14.66
C LYS A 154 -7.48 1.40 -15.05
N ALA A 155 -8.52 2.01 -14.46
CA ALA A 155 -8.90 3.39 -14.74
C ALA A 155 -7.84 4.40 -14.22
N PHE A 156 -7.18 4.13 -13.10
CA PHE A 156 -6.09 4.98 -12.59
C PHE A 156 -4.82 4.91 -13.43
N LYS A 157 -4.50 3.75 -14.02
CA LYS A 157 -3.32 3.60 -14.91
C LYS A 157 -3.47 4.30 -16.26
N ASN A 158 -4.69 4.65 -16.67
CA ASN A 158 -5.00 5.29 -17.94
C ASN A 158 -5.18 6.82 -17.82
N LYS A 159 -4.92 7.41 -16.65
CA LYS A 159 -4.89 8.86 -16.42
C LYS A 159 -3.46 9.38 -16.47
#